data_b29cfc224063bbf22e6e1141f55945a8
#
_entry.id   b29cfc224063bbf22e6e1141f55945a8
#
_cell.length_a   1.000
_cell.length_b   1.000
_cell.length_c   1.000
_cell.angle_alpha   90.00
_cell.angle_beta   90.00
_cell.angle_gamma   90.00
#
_symmetry.space_group_name_H-M   'P 1'
#
loop_
_entity.id
_entity.type
_entity.pdbx_description
1 polymer ?
#
loop_
_entity_poly.entity_id
_entity_poly.type
_entity_poly.pdbx_seq_one_letter_code
_entity_poly.pdbx_strand_id
1 'polypeptide(L)'
;MKQLTRQEFDNKLSSGEKFIVDFYASWCGPCKMMMPIIENTSKQLTEQSSSVSVYKFDIESDRELTAQLGIRGVPTIKAFNDGKEVFTKAGIMRENELMDLAKNVLHG
;
A
#
# COMPACT_ATOMS: atom_id res chain seq x y z
N MET A 1 -5.94 -9.44 -3.91
CA MET A 1 -5.50 -8.28 -3.07
C MET A 1 -6.72 -7.51 -2.61
N LYS A 2 -6.78 -7.22 -1.33
CA LYS A 2 -7.96 -6.60 -0.73
C LYS A 2 -7.93 -5.08 -0.84
N GLN A 3 -9.08 -4.48 -1.15
CA GLN A 3 -9.29 -3.05 -1.04
C GLN A 3 -9.78 -2.73 0.37
N LEU A 4 -9.09 -1.82 1.06
CA LEU A 4 -9.45 -1.45 2.42
C LEU A 4 -10.52 -0.36 2.45
N THR A 5 -11.45 -0.49 3.39
CA THR A 5 -12.28 0.64 3.84
C THR A 5 -11.47 1.46 4.84
N ARG A 6 -11.96 2.66 5.21
CA ARG A 6 -11.34 3.48 6.26
C ARG A 6 -11.23 2.70 7.57
N GLN A 7 -12.29 2.01 7.95
CA GLN A 7 -12.31 1.25 9.20
C GLN A 7 -11.29 0.12 9.17
N GLU A 8 -11.20 -0.59 8.05
CA GLU A 8 -10.22 -1.66 7.91
C GLU A 8 -8.79 -1.12 7.97
N PHE A 9 -8.54 0.04 7.34
CA PHE A 9 -7.25 0.70 7.42
C PHE A 9 -6.89 1.03 8.88
N ASP A 10 -7.81 1.65 9.60
CA ASP A 10 -7.60 1.98 11.00
C ASP A 10 -7.33 0.73 11.85
N ASN A 11 -8.05 -0.36 11.58
CA ASN A 11 -7.83 -1.63 12.28
C ASN A 11 -6.45 -2.23 12.03
N LYS A 12 -5.95 -2.12 10.78
CA LYS A 12 -4.61 -2.59 10.44
C LYS A 12 -3.53 -1.79 11.18
N LEU A 13 -3.70 -0.48 11.26
CA LEU A 13 -2.80 0.37 12.05
C LEU A 13 -2.81 -0.02 13.52
N SER A 14 -4.00 -0.18 14.09
CA SER A 14 -4.15 -0.51 15.52
C SER A 14 -3.57 -1.87 15.87
N SER A 15 -3.63 -2.81 14.94
CA SER A 15 -3.09 -4.17 15.18
C SER A 15 -1.57 -4.24 15.09
N GLY A 16 -0.91 -3.18 14.62
CA GLY A 16 0.53 -3.16 14.42
C GLY A 16 1.00 -3.98 13.23
N GLU A 17 0.10 -4.33 12.31
CA GLU A 17 0.40 -5.12 11.12
C GLU A 17 1.46 -4.45 10.25
N LYS A 18 2.31 -5.27 9.61
CA LYS A 18 3.22 -4.81 8.56
C LYS A 18 2.48 -4.86 7.24
N PHE A 19 2.27 -3.71 6.60
CA PHE A 19 1.53 -3.71 5.35
C PHE A 19 1.93 -2.57 4.43
N ILE A 20 1.72 -2.83 3.14
CA ILE A 20 1.94 -1.87 2.05
C ILE A 20 0.58 -1.53 1.48
N VAL A 21 0.34 -0.25 1.20
CA VAL A 21 -0.91 0.20 0.58
C VAL A 21 -0.60 0.97 -0.70
N ASP A 22 -1.28 0.59 -1.78
CA ASP A 22 -1.36 1.35 -3.01
C ASP A 22 -2.57 2.27 -2.95
N PHE A 23 -2.33 3.56 -2.74
CA PHE A 23 -3.37 4.58 -2.78
C PHE A 23 -3.57 5.00 -4.23
N TYR A 24 -4.75 4.78 -4.76
CA TYR A 24 -5.06 4.94 -6.18
C TYR A 24 -6.38 5.69 -6.40
N ALA A 25 -6.61 6.07 -7.65
CA ALA A 25 -7.90 6.58 -8.10
C ALA A 25 -8.29 5.86 -9.40
N SER A 26 -9.58 5.66 -9.60
CA SER A 26 -10.09 4.94 -10.77
C SER A 26 -9.80 5.64 -12.10
N TRP A 27 -9.69 6.96 -12.08
CA TRP A 27 -9.43 7.78 -13.27
C TRP A 27 -7.95 7.92 -13.62
N CYS A 28 -7.08 7.40 -12.81
CA CYS A 28 -5.62 7.62 -12.89
C CYS A 28 -4.97 6.58 -13.81
N GLY A 29 -4.39 7.02 -14.92
CA GLY A 29 -3.69 6.16 -15.87
C GLY A 29 -2.51 5.41 -15.26
N PRO A 30 -1.55 6.10 -14.60
CA PRO A 30 -0.43 5.43 -13.94
C PRO A 30 -0.87 4.43 -12.86
N CYS A 31 -1.99 4.68 -12.17
CA CYS A 31 -2.54 3.74 -11.20
C CYS A 31 -2.93 2.42 -11.85
N LYS A 32 -3.48 2.49 -13.08
CA LYS A 32 -3.85 1.29 -13.83
C LYS A 32 -2.62 0.48 -14.23
N MET A 33 -1.51 1.15 -14.54
CA MET A 33 -0.23 0.48 -14.82
C MET A 33 0.35 -0.15 -13.56
N MET A 34 0.16 0.49 -12.42
CA MET A 34 0.67 0.01 -11.13
C MET A 34 -0.08 -1.23 -10.64
N MET A 35 -1.36 -1.36 -10.97
CA MET A 35 -2.23 -2.40 -10.41
C MET A 35 -1.69 -3.82 -10.63
N PRO A 36 -1.32 -4.25 -11.85
CA PRO A 36 -0.76 -5.60 -12.03
C PRO A 36 0.56 -5.80 -11.29
N ILE A 37 1.36 -4.75 -11.14
CA ILE A 37 2.64 -4.81 -10.42
C ILE A 37 2.38 -5.08 -8.94
N ILE A 38 1.48 -4.33 -8.34
CA ILE A 38 1.18 -4.45 -6.91
C ILE A 38 0.47 -5.78 -6.61
N GLU A 39 -0.41 -6.23 -7.50
CA GLU A 39 -1.10 -7.52 -7.36
C GLU A 39 -0.11 -8.67 -7.42
N ASN A 40 0.84 -8.62 -8.35
CA ASN A 40 1.86 -9.65 -8.46
C ASN A 40 2.80 -9.66 -7.25
N THR A 41 3.13 -8.49 -6.73
CA THR A 41 3.91 -8.36 -5.48
C THR A 41 3.16 -9.03 -4.31
N SER A 42 1.87 -8.75 -4.19
CA SER A 42 1.02 -9.36 -3.16
C SER A 42 1.03 -10.89 -3.26
N LYS A 43 0.90 -11.40 -4.48
CA LYS A 43 0.91 -12.84 -4.74
C LYS A 43 2.24 -13.46 -4.33
N GLN A 44 3.35 -12.86 -4.72
CA GLN A 44 4.68 -13.36 -4.38
C GLN A 44 4.92 -13.39 -2.88
N LEU A 45 4.54 -12.33 -2.18
CA LEU A 45 4.69 -12.27 -0.74
C LEU A 45 3.86 -13.34 -0.04
N THR A 46 2.65 -13.60 -0.52
CA THR A 46 1.79 -14.67 0.00
C THR A 46 2.46 -16.03 -0.23
N GLU A 47 2.96 -16.27 -1.43
CA GLU A 47 3.65 -17.54 -1.77
C GLU A 47 4.90 -17.77 -0.95
N GLN A 48 5.58 -16.71 -0.55
CA GLN A 48 6.78 -16.76 0.29
C GLN A 48 6.46 -16.81 1.79
N SER A 49 5.18 -16.85 2.14
CA SER A 49 4.71 -16.81 3.53
C SER A 49 5.25 -15.58 4.28
N SER A 50 5.33 -14.45 3.58
CA SER A 50 5.79 -13.20 4.18
C SER A 50 4.80 -12.72 5.25
N SER A 51 5.33 -12.06 6.28
CA SER A 51 4.51 -11.38 7.28
C SER A 51 3.93 -10.05 6.78
N VAL A 52 4.34 -9.59 5.60
CA VAL A 52 3.89 -8.34 5.00
C VAL A 52 2.67 -8.59 4.13
N SER A 53 1.60 -7.85 4.38
CA SER A 53 0.40 -7.85 3.56
C SER A 53 0.39 -6.66 2.63
N VAL A 54 -0.33 -6.78 1.50
CA VAL A 54 -0.45 -5.73 0.51
C VAL A 54 -1.93 -5.45 0.26
N TYR A 55 -2.28 -4.18 0.29
CA TYR A 55 -3.66 -3.72 0.11
C TYR A 55 -3.70 -2.56 -0.88
N LYS A 56 -4.90 -2.23 -1.32
CA LYS A 56 -5.16 -1.01 -2.08
C LYS A 56 -6.23 -0.18 -1.38
N PHE A 57 -6.19 1.12 -1.60
CA PHE A 57 -7.15 2.06 -1.02
C PHE A 57 -7.52 3.11 -2.06
N ASP A 58 -8.82 3.26 -2.31
CA ASP A 58 -9.34 4.27 -3.22
C ASP A 58 -9.37 5.62 -2.50
N ILE A 59 -8.57 6.58 -2.96
CA ILE A 59 -8.47 7.89 -2.31
C ILE A 59 -9.79 8.67 -2.32
N GLU A 60 -10.68 8.35 -3.25
CA GLU A 60 -11.98 9.02 -3.33
C GLU A 60 -13.01 8.45 -2.37
N SER A 61 -12.73 7.26 -1.82
CA SER A 61 -13.61 6.65 -0.82
C SER A 61 -13.52 7.35 0.54
N ASP A 62 -12.42 8.07 0.81
CA ASP A 62 -12.25 8.85 2.03
C ASP A 62 -11.26 9.98 1.79
N ARG A 63 -11.78 11.13 1.41
CA ARG A 63 -10.96 12.31 1.09
C ARG A 63 -10.29 12.91 2.32
N GLU A 64 -10.92 12.77 3.48
CA GLU A 64 -10.33 13.26 4.73
C GLU A 64 -9.08 12.46 5.09
N LEU A 65 -9.13 11.15 5.00
CA LEU A 65 -7.96 10.30 5.25
C LEU A 65 -6.84 10.62 4.25
N THR A 66 -7.19 10.77 2.98
CA THR A 66 -6.24 11.12 1.92
C THR A 66 -5.48 12.40 2.27
N ALA A 67 -6.19 13.42 2.73
CA ALA A 67 -5.59 14.68 3.15
C ALA A 67 -4.74 14.52 4.41
N GLN A 68 -5.23 13.78 5.39
CA GLN A 68 -4.50 13.52 6.64
C GLN A 68 -3.18 12.80 6.39
N LEU A 69 -3.15 11.90 5.42
CA LEU A 69 -1.94 11.16 5.05
C LEU A 69 -1.00 11.96 4.15
N GLY A 70 -1.37 13.18 3.77
CA GLY A 70 -0.55 14.04 2.94
C GLY A 70 -0.43 13.59 1.48
N ILE A 71 -1.39 12.80 1.00
CA ILE A 71 -1.37 12.29 -0.37
C ILE A 71 -1.83 13.40 -1.32
N ARG A 72 -0.96 13.80 -2.24
CA ARG A 72 -1.22 14.88 -3.20
C ARG A 72 -1.30 14.39 -4.64
N GLY A 73 -0.89 13.18 -4.90
CA GLY A 73 -0.90 12.58 -6.22
C GLY A 73 -1.06 11.08 -6.12
N VAL A 74 -1.41 10.45 -7.24
CA VAL A 74 -1.60 9.01 -7.30
C VAL A 74 -0.87 8.43 -8.51
N PRO A 75 -0.38 7.18 -8.43
CA PRO A 75 -0.42 6.35 -7.24
C PRO A 75 0.55 6.86 -6.17
N THR A 76 0.24 6.59 -4.91
CA THR A 76 1.17 6.79 -3.80
C THR A 76 1.26 5.49 -3.03
N ILE A 77 2.47 5.01 -2.83
CA ILE A 77 2.73 3.78 -2.09
C ILE A 77 3.21 4.16 -0.70
N LYS A 78 2.56 3.61 0.31
CA LYS A 78 2.98 3.79 1.70
C LYS A 78 3.14 2.43 2.35
N ALA A 79 4.06 2.36 3.31
CA ALA A 79 4.25 1.18 4.14
C ALA A 79 4.10 1.55 5.60
N PHE A 80 3.50 0.65 6.35
CA PHE A 80 3.20 0.84 7.77
C PHE A 80 3.74 -0.33 8.58
N ASN A 81 4.25 -0.02 9.76
CA ASN A 81 4.72 -1.01 10.71
C ASN A 81 4.49 -0.48 12.13
N ASP A 82 3.92 -1.32 12.97
CA ASP A 82 3.69 -0.96 14.37
C ASP A 82 2.87 0.33 14.54
N GLY A 83 1.87 0.52 13.66
CA GLY A 83 0.98 1.68 13.67
C GLY A 83 1.58 2.95 13.10
N LYS A 84 2.75 2.88 12.47
CA LYS A 84 3.45 4.07 11.96
C LYS A 84 3.76 3.94 10.48
N GLU A 85 3.67 5.06 9.76
CA GLU A 85 4.13 5.15 8.39
C GLU A 85 5.66 5.11 8.38
N VAL A 86 6.24 4.13 7.69
CA VAL A 86 7.69 3.95 7.63
C VAL A 86 8.26 4.21 6.23
N PHE A 87 7.40 4.38 5.24
CA PHE A 87 7.81 4.63 3.86
C PHE A 87 6.68 5.30 3.09
N THR A 88 7.05 6.20 2.19
CA THR A 88 6.11 6.79 1.23
C THR A 88 6.82 7.14 -0.06
N LYS A 89 6.16 6.86 -1.18
CA LYS A 89 6.65 7.27 -2.50
C LYS A 89 5.47 7.57 -3.41
N ALA A 90 5.46 8.77 -4.00
CA ALA A 90 4.52 9.12 -5.05
C ALA A 90 5.04 8.61 -6.40
N GLY A 91 4.14 8.07 -7.23
CA GLY A 91 4.50 7.53 -8.54
C GLY A 91 4.63 6.01 -8.54
N ILE A 92 4.93 5.48 -9.73
CA ILE A 92 5.01 4.03 -9.96
C ILE A 92 6.25 3.45 -9.28
N MET A 93 6.07 2.30 -8.63
CA MET A 93 7.18 1.47 -8.14
C MET A 93 7.21 0.17 -8.92
N ARG A 94 8.43 -0.33 -9.18
CA ARG A 94 8.61 -1.63 -9.81
C ARG A 94 8.48 -2.74 -8.78
N GLU A 95 8.26 -3.96 -9.27
CA GLU A 95 8.09 -5.11 -8.39
C GLU A 95 9.31 -5.34 -7.49
N ASN A 96 10.53 -5.24 -8.05
CA ASN A 96 11.74 -5.42 -7.25
C ASN A 96 11.87 -4.38 -6.14
N GLU A 97 11.44 -3.15 -6.39
CA GLU A 97 11.42 -2.09 -5.36
C GLU A 97 10.42 -2.40 -4.25
N LEU A 98 9.25 -2.91 -4.62
CA LEU A 98 8.23 -3.31 -3.65
C LEU A 98 8.67 -4.52 -2.83
N MET A 99 9.30 -5.50 -3.47
CA MET A 99 9.84 -6.66 -2.75
C MET A 99 10.96 -6.25 -1.79
N ASP A 100 11.81 -5.30 -2.21
CA ASP A 100 12.85 -4.76 -1.34
C ASP A 100 12.24 -4.03 -0.14
N LEU A 101 11.19 -3.24 -0.37
CA LEU A 101 10.46 -2.56 0.69
C LEU A 101 9.94 -3.56 1.73
N ALA A 102 9.32 -4.64 1.26
CA ALA A 102 8.79 -5.66 2.14
C ALA A 102 9.87 -6.36 2.97
N LYS A 103 11.02 -6.65 2.37
CA LYS A 103 12.10 -7.39 3.02
C LYS A 103 12.99 -6.52 3.89
N ASN A 104 13.42 -5.38 3.37
CA ASN A 104 14.48 -4.59 3.99
C ASN A 104 13.99 -3.40 4.83
N VAL A 105 12.77 -2.95 4.61
CA VAL A 105 12.15 -1.87 5.41
C VAL A 105 11.18 -2.46 6.41
N LEU A 106 10.31 -3.38 5.97
CA LEU A 106 9.31 -4.01 6.83
C LEU A 106 9.80 -5.31 7.48
N HIS A 107 10.91 -5.85 7.03
CA HIS A 107 11.52 -7.08 7.57
C HIS A 107 10.55 -8.27 7.57
N GLY A 108 9.84 -8.40 6.46
CA GLY A 108 8.87 -9.47 6.29
C GLY A 108 9.30 -10.61 5.39
#